data_bc3659a1ded60072259d9faa9f4e31d2
#
_entry.id   bc3659a1ded60072259d9faa9f4e31d2
#
_cell.length_a   1.000
_cell.length_b   1.000
_cell.length_c   1.000
_cell.angle_alpha   90.00
_cell.angle_beta   90.00
_cell.angle_gamma   90.00
#
_symmetry.space_group_name_H-M   'P 1'
#
loop_
_entity.id
_entity.type
_entity.pdbx_description
1 polymer ?
#
loop_
_entity_poly.entity_id
_entity_poly.type
_entity_poly.pdbx_seq_one_letter_code
_entity_poly.pdbx_strand_id
1 'polypeptide(L)'
;VFITLRKRHPMRFEFYFQTKRHKTALKFSICTLILLSLISISTFTNTAFAENDDKIVIMHTNSGPLIIELFPDDAPNTVKNFLDLTKSGFYDDLIFHRIIKGFMIQGGDPLTKYEDGFANMPRWGTGGASSDIAAEFNTIKHNRGVVSMARGADVDSASSQFFIVHQDSNHLDGKYTAFGKLLTEESYDTLDKIANLQTTPGDVPSDLSASQIIETGIITRADIENPPSPEELSRLDESNLNPTTSSGRYVNAEYGFSLLPPKGW
;
A
#
# COMPACT_ATOMS: atom_id res chain seq x y z
N VAL A 1 53.44 -44.88 9.18
CA VAL A 1 54.19 -43.71 9.60
C VAL A 1 53.35 -42.95 10.58
N PHE A 2 53.72 -43.01 11.84
CA PHE A 2 53.08 -42.25 12.93
C PHE A 2 53.68 -40.83 12.99
N ILE A 3 52.87 -39.78 13.07
CA ILE A 3 53.32 -38.44 13.44
C ILE A 3 52.56 -38.00 14.69
N THR A 4 53.35 -37.85 15.77
CA THR A 4 52.95 -37.45 17.11
C THR A 4 52.78 -35.90 17.17
N LEU A 5 51.63 -35.40 17.57
CA LEU A 5 51.40 -34.01 17.86
C LEU A 5 51.87 -33.65 19.27
N ARG A 6 52.80 -32.71 19.36
CA ARG A 6 53.30 -32.17 20.62
C ARG A 6 52.72 -30.77 20.87
N LYS A 7 51.91 -30.64 21.95
CA LYS A 7 51.45 -29.37 22.50
C LYS A 7 52.61 -28.45 22.89
N ARG A 8 52.56 -27.19 22.53
CA ARG A 8 53.36 -26.13 23.18
C ARG A 8 52.48 -24.96 23.59
N HIS A 9 52.79 -24.41 24.78
CA HIS A 9 52.08 -23.38 25.55
C HIS A 9 52.02 -22.01 24.85
N PRO A 10 51.07 -21.17 25.25
CA PRO A 10 50.93 -19.79 24.72
C PRO A 10 52.01 -18.87 25.31
N MET A 11 52.69 -18.14 24.44
CA MET A 11 53.58 -17.05 24.82
C MET A 11 52.79 -15.79 25.19
N ARG A 12 53.01 -15.31 26.37
CA ARG A 12 52.51 -14.03 26.91
C ARG A 12 53.47 -12.95 26.44
N PHE A 13 52.98 -11.99 25.61
CA PHE A 13 53.74 -10.78 25.29
C PHE A 13 53.35 -9.70 26.27
N GLU A 14 54.29 -9.33 27.17
CA GLU A 14 54.21 -8.12 28.01
C GLU A 14 54.80 -6.96 27.21
N PHE A 15 53.98 -5.96 26.91
CA PHE A 15 54.47 -4.67 26.37
C PHE A 15 54.74 -3.73 27.52
N TYR A 16 56.04 -3.42 27.74
CA TYR A 16 56.48 -2.40 28.66
C TYR A 16 56.37 -1.02 27.98
N PHE A 17 55.41 -0.18 28.38
CA PHE A 17 55.36 1.20 27.95
C PHE A 17 56.07 2.10 28.95
N GLN A 18 57.19 2.66 28.52
CA GLN A 18 57.91 3.72 29.26
C GLN A 18 57.17 5.04 29.09
N THR A 19 56.58 5.54 30.16
CA THR A 19 55.96 6.86 30.20
C THR A 19 57.02 7.97 30.42
N LYS A 20 57.18 8.83 29.40
CA LYS A 20 57.75 10.17 29.62
C LYS A 20 56.86 11.25 29.02
N ARG A 21 56.23 12.00 29.93
CA ARG A 21 55.74 13.37 29.85
C ARG A 21 55.16 13.87 28.50
N HIS A 22 53.82 13.91 28.41
CA HIS A 22 53.08 15.05 27.85
C HIS A 22 51.63 14.97 28.33
N LYS A 23 51.35 15.52 29.54
CA LYS A 23 50.02 15.50 30.18
C LYS A 23 49.08 16.64 29.71
N THR A 24 49.46 17.43 28.71
CA THR A 24 48.65 18.59 28.29
C THR A 24 47.98 18.47 26.92
N ALA A 25 48.39 17.54 26.06
CA ALA A 25 47.79 17.39 24.73
C ALA A 25 46.56 16.43 24.67
N LEU A 26 46.37 15.60 25.70
CA LEU A 26 45.34 14.57 25.69
C LEU A 26 43.94 15.06 26.11
N LYS A 27 43.87 16.24 26.77
CA LYS A 27 42.56 16.78 27.21
C LYS A 27 41.78 17.52 26.09
N PHE A 28 42.46 18.04 25.06
CA PHE A 28 41.80 18.70 23.92
C PHE A 28 41.29 17.72 22.84
N SER A 29 41.96 16.58 22.73
CA SER A 29 41.57 15.57 21.71
C SER A 29 40.31 14.74 22.08
N ILE A 30 40.08 14.55 23.38
CA ILE A 30 38.89 13.78 23.86
C ILE A 30 37.63 14.63 23.80
N CYS A 31 37.72 15.94 24.08
CA CYS A 31 36.57 16.85 23.96
C CYS A 31 36.11 17.05 22.51
N THR A 32 37.04 17.13 21.54
CA THR A 32 36.69 17.25 20.11
C THR A 32 36.15 15.96 19.52
N LEU A 33 36.60 14.78 19.98
CA LEU A 33 36.06 13.51 19.57
C LEU A 33 34.65 13.24 20.13
N ILE A 34 34.36 13.68 21.35
CA ILE A 34 33.04 13.57 21.96
C ILE A 34 32.05 14.57 21.31
N LEU A 35 32.49 15.78 20.94
CA LEU A 35 31.63 16.73 20.23
C LEU A 35 31.32 16.29 18.80
N LEU A 36 32.25 15.67 18.08
CA LEU A 36 32.04 15.10 16.75
C LEU A 36 31.15 13.85 16.78
N SER A 37 31.18 13.05 17.86
CA SER A 37 30.29 11.90 18.02
C SER A 37 28.84 12.29 18.38
N LEU A 38 28.63 13.43 19.02
CA LEU A 38 27.30 13.96 19.36
C LEU A 38 26.61 14.65 18.17
N ILE A 39 27.37 15.12 17.16
CA ILE A 39 26.79 15.68 15.92
C ILE A 39 26.37 14.57 14.94
N SER A 40 26.96 13.37 15.03
CA SER A 40 26.63 12.24 14.15
C SER A 40 25.38 11.46 14.58
N ILE A 41 24.83 11.70 15.78
CA ILE A 41 23.65 10.96 16.29
C ILE A 41 22.33 11.68 15.97
N SER A 42 22.38 12.96 15.57
CA SER A 42 21.16 13.75 15.34
C SER A 42 20.57 13.69 13.92
N THR A 43 21.14 12.88 13.02
CA THR A 43 20.61 12.76 11.64
C THR A 43 20.02 11.38 11.31
N PHE A 44 19.90 10.46 12.28
CA PHE A 44 19.45 9.09 12.01
C PHE A 44 18.04 8.74 12.53
N THR A 45 17.27 9.71 13.01
CA THR A 45 15.97 9.41 13.63
C THR A 45 14.73 9.86 12.85
N ASN A 46 14.85 10.29 11.59
CA ASN A 46 13.68 10.82 10.86
C ASN A 46 13.37 10.16 9.52
N THR A 47 13.99 9.02 9.16
CA THR A 47 13.71 8.40 7.85
C THR A 47 12.72 7.23 7.89
N ALA A 48 12.31 6.76 9.07
CA ALA A 48 11.41 5.62 9.18
C ALA A 48 9.90 5.99 9.23
N PHE A 49 9.56 7.25 9.56
CA PHE A 49 8.17 7.71 9.62
C PHE A 49 7.69 8.43 8.34
N ALA A 50 8.61 8.94 7.52
CA ALA A 50 8.28 9.67 6.28
C ALA A 50 7.89 8.77 5.09
N GLU A 51 8.03 7.45 5.21
CA GLU A 51 7.77 6.54 4.08
C GLU A 51 6.28 6.20 3.88
N ASN A 52 5.42 6.50 4.86
CA ASN A 52 3.99 6.17 4.76
C ASN A 52 3.07 7.36 4.45
N ASP A 53 3.49 8.61 4.73
CA ASP A 53 2.61 9.79 4.67
C ASP A 53 2.19 10.21 3.24
N ASP A 54 2.90 9.74 2.20
CA ASP A 54 2.68 10.15 0.80
C ASP A 54 2.14 9.02 -0.10
N LYS A 55 1.76 7.87 0.47
CA LYS A 55 1.31 6.75 -0.36
C LYS A 55 -0.15 6.86 -0.72
N ILE A 56 -0.39 6.90 -2.01
CA ILE A 56 -1.71 6.96 -2.62
C ILE A 56 -1.92 5.64 -3.36
N VAL A 57 -3.11 5.05 -3.22
CA VAL A 57 -3.48 3.88 -4.02
C VAL A 57 -4.29 4.35 -5.22
N ILE A 58 -3.91 3.85 -6.39
CA ILE A 58 -4.69 3.98 -7.61
C ILE A 58 -5.32 2.63 -7.95
N MET A 59 -6.61 2.63 -8.26
CA MET A 59 -7.34 1.49 -8.80
C MET A 59 -7.85 1.85 -10.19
N HIS A 60 -7.33 1.18 -11.20
CA HIS A 60 -7.86 1.28 -12.54
C HIS A 60 -9.10 0.42 -12.67
N THR A 61 -10.21 1.02 -13.06
CA THR A 61 -11.46 0.32 -13.33
C THR A 61 -11.85 0.54 -14.79
N ASN A 62 -12.72 -0.32 -15.32
CA ASN A 62 -13.28 -0.10 -16.66
C ASN A 62 -14.17 1.17 -16.74
N SER A 63 -14.56 1.75 -15.61
CA SER A 63 -15.33 3.00 -15.54
C SER A 63 -14.46 4.24 -15.37
N GLY A 64 -13.16 4.09 -15.09
CA GLY A 64 -12.18 5.15 -14.85
C GLY A 64 -11.31 4.87 -13.61
N PRO A 65 -10.38 5.76 -13.28
CA PRO A 65 -9.51 5.59 -12.11
C PRO A 65 -10.20 6.00 -10.81
N LEU A 66 -9.82 5.32 -9.72
CA LEU A 66 -10.11 5.69 -8.34
C LEU A 66 -8.77 5.95 -7.64
N ILE A 67 -8.46 7.18 -7.35
CA ILE A 67 -7.24 7.62 -6.68
C ILE A 67 -7.57 7.88 -5.22
N ILE A 68 -6.95 7.12 -4.31
CA ILE A 68 -7.30 7.05 -2.89
C ILE A 68 -6.12 7.55 -2.06
N GLU A 69 -6.30 8.67 -1.37
CA GLU A 69 -5.43 9.12 -0.29
C GLU A 69 -5.72 8.29 0.96
N LEU A 70 -4.65 7.80 1.63
CA LEU A 70 -4.77 6.94 2.81
C LEU A 70 -4.53 7.75 4.09
N PHE A 71 -5.07 7.28 5.21
CA PHE A 71 -4.99 7.92 6.53
C PHE A 71 -4.23 7.02 7.54
N PRO A 72 -2.88 6.90 7.42
CA PRO A 72 -2.09 6.01 8.26
C PRO A 72 -2.10 6.40 9.74
N ASP A 73 -2.29 7.68 10.07
CA ASP A 73 -2.37 8.16 11.46
C ASP A 73 -3.67 7.73 12.15
N ASP A 74 -4.78 7.63 11.38
CA ASP A 74 -6.09 7.29 11.91
C ASP A 74 -6.36 5.77 11.93
N ALA A 75 -5.74 5.01 11.01
CA ALA A 75 -5.94 3.57 10.86
C ALA A 75 -4.67 2.85 10.37
N PRO A 76 -3.57 2.84 11.16
CA PRO A 76 -2.25 2.36 10.73
C PRO A 76 -2.22 0.91 10.29
N ASN A 77 -2.89 0.00 11.01
CA ASN A 77 -2.90 -1.43 10.66
C ASN A 77 -3.76 -1.70 9.43
N THR A 78 -4.88 -1.00 9.29
CA THR A 78 -5.77 -1.07 8.12
C THR A 78 -5.07 -0.57 6.87
N VAL A 79 -4.42 0.59 6.95
CA VAL A 79 -3.64 1.15 5.84
C VAL A 79 -2.50 0.22 5.45
N LYS A 80 -1.76 -0.31 6.42
CA LYS A 80 -0.69 -1.28 6.14
C LYS A 80 -1.24 -2.52 5.43
N ASN A 81 -2.31 -3.12 5.92
CA ASN A 81 -2.95 -4.28 5.30
C ASN A 81 -3.40 -3.98 3.87
N PHE A 82 -4.06 -2.84 3.66
CA PHE A 82 -4.54 -2.42 2.34
C PHE A 82 -3.39 -2.22 1.35
N LEU A 83 -2.28 -1.58 1.78
CA LEU A 83 -1.08 -1.42 0.98
C LEU A 83 -0.40 -2.76 0.65
N ASP A 84 -0.31 -3.68 1.59
CA ASP A 84 0.31 -4.99 1.37
C ASP A 84 -0.52 -5.83 0.39
N LEU A 85 -1.85 -5.80 0.49
CA LEU A 85 -2.75 -6.44 -0.46
C LEU A 85 -2.64 -5.81 -1.85
N THR A 86 -2.60 -4.47 -1.96
CA THR A 86 -2.37 -3.75 -3.22
C THR A 86 -1.05 -4.16 -3.86
N LYS A 87 0.06 -4.15 -3.11
CA LYS A 87 1.38 -4.56 -3.60
C LYS A 87 1.43 -5.99 -4.14
N SER A 88 0.64 -6.87 -3.56
CA SER A 88 0.57 -8.27 -3.99
C SER A 88 -0.32 -8.51 -5.22
N GLY A 89 -0.98 -7.46 -5.76
CA GLY A 89 -1.97 -7.58 -6.82
C GLY A 89 -3.25 -8.31 -6.37
N PHE A 90 -3.54 -8.30 -5.07
CA PHE A 90 -4.71 -9.00 -4.52
C PHE A 90 -6.02 -8.47 -5.09
N TYR A 91 -6.11 -7.16 -5.27
CA TYR A 91 -7.32 -6.48 -5.75
C TYR A 91 -7.49 -6.50 -7.27
N ASP A 92 -6.47 -6.91 -8.01
CA ASP A 92 -6.52 -6.96 -9.47
C ASP A 92 -7.54 -7.99 -9.94
N ASP A 93 -8.30 -7.65 -10.97
CA ASP A 93 -9.41 -8.42 -11.55
C ASP A 93 -10.61 -8.65 -10.62
N LEU A 94 -10.67 -8.00 -9.45
CA LEU A 94 -11.85 -8.06 -8.60
C LEU A 94 -12.96 -7.13 -9.11
N ILE A 95 -14.18 -7.35 -8.61
CA ILE A 95 -15.38 -6.60 -8.98
C ILE A 95 -15.90 -5.83 -7.76
N PHE A 96 -16.41 -4.62 -7.96
CA PHE A 96 -17.34 -4.02 -7.01
C PHE A 96 -18.64 -4.80 -7.05
N HIS A 97 -18.74 -5.83 -6.20
CA HIS A 97 -19.78 -6.86 -6.24
C HIS A 97 -21.11 -6.43 -5.61
N ARG A 98 -21.11 -5.33 -4.84
CA ARG A 98 -22.32 -4.79 -4.22
C ARG A 98 -22.36 -3.27 -4.42
N ILE A 99 -23.41 -2.79 -5.05
CA ILE A 99 -23.61 -1.39 -5.41
C ILE A 99 -24.97 -0.94 -4.93
N ILE A 100 -24.98 0.06 -4.04
CA ILE A 100 -26.20 0.71 -3.58
C ILE A 100 -26.12 2.21 -3.90
N LYS A 101 -26.81 2.62 -4.95
CA LYS A 101 -26.89 4.04 -5.34
C LYS A 101 -27.41 4.90 -4.17
N GLY A 102 -26.72 5.99 -3.88
CA GLY A 102 -27.06 6.86 -2.75
C GLY A 102 -26.50 6.36 -1.42
N PHE A 103 -25.70 5.27 -1.41
CA PHE A 103 -25.07 4.76 -0.21
C PHE A 103 -23.56 4.49 -0.44
N MET A 104 -23.22 3.36 -1.10
CA MET A 104 -21.82 2.97 -1.29
C MET A 104 -21.63 2.00 -2.46
N ILE A 105 -20.38 1.81 -2.88
CA ILE A 105 -19.91 0.69 -3.70
C ILE A 105 -18.95 -0.16 -2.87
N GLN A 106 -19.08 -1.49 -2.87
CA GLN A 106 -18.29 -2.44 -2.07
C GLN A 106 -17.54 -3.41 -2.96
N GLY A 107 -16.23 -3.57 -2.70
CA GLY A 107 -15.34 -4.48 -3.41
C GLY A 107 -14.38 -5.19 -2.45
N GLY A 108 -13.32 -5.82 -3.01
CA GLY A 108 -12.26 -6.44 -2.22
C GLY A 108 -12.54 -7.88 -1.79
N ASP A 109 -13.57 -8.54 -2.33
CA ASP A 109 -13.83 -9.95 -2.10
C ASP A 109 -13.10 -10.81 -3.16
N PRO A 110 -12.13 -11.66 -2.79
CA PRO A 110 -11.36 -12.49 -3.73
C PRO A 110 -12.22 -13.51 -4.50
N LEU A 111 -13.44 -13.84 -4.03
CA LEU A 111 -14.37 -14.71 -4.74
C LEU A 111 -14.97 -14.05 -5.99
N THR A 112 -14.75 -12.76 -6.18
CA THR A 112 -15.27 -11.97 -7.30
C THR A 112 -14.31 -11.85 -8.47
N LYS A 113 -13.17 -12.58 -8.46
CA LYS A 113 -12.19 -12.50 -9.53
C LYS A 113 -12.85 -12.71 -10.88
N TYR A 114 -12.66 -11.77 -11.82
CA TYR A 114 -13.50 -11.64 -13.01
C TYR A 114 -13.55 -12.93 -13.85
N GLU A 115 -12.43 -13.61 -14.06
CA GLU A 115 -12.38 -14.81 -14.88
C GLU A 115 -13.06 -16.03 -14.22
N ASP A 116 -12.92 -16.17 -12.90
CA ASP A 116 -13.39 -17.33 -12.13
C ASP A 116 -14.63 -17.05 -11.28
N GLY A 117 -14.98 -15.77 -11.12
CA GLY A 117 -15.93 -15.29 -10.12
C GLY A 117 -17.38 -15.70 -10.35
N PHE A 118 -17.78 -15.93 -11.59
CA PHE A 118 -19.18 -16.27 -11.92
C PHE A 118 -19.68 -17.53 -11.21
N ALA A 119 -18.83 -18.56 -11.08
CA ALA A 119 -19.17 -19.77 -10.35
C ALA A 119 -19.35 -19.53 -8.85
N ASN A 120 -18.74 -18.47 -8.31
CA ASN A 120 -18.79 -18.10 -6.91
C ASN A 120 -19.85 -17.04 -6.58
N MET A 121 -20.58 -16.53 -7.56
CA MET A 121 -21.56 -15.44 -7.39
C MET A 121 -22.49 -15.62 -6.17
N PRO A 122 -23.01 -16.81 -5.85
CA PRO A 122 -23.86 -17.01 -4.66
C PRO A 122 -23.12 -16.81 -3.32
N ARG A 123 -21.78 -16.74 -3.37
CA ARG A 123 -20.91 -16.57 -2.20
C ARG A 123 -20.26 -15.18 -2.14
N TRP A 124 -20.50 -14.30 -3.10
CA TRP A 124 -19.93 -12.97 -3.09
C TRP A 124 -20.31 -12.21 -1.81
N GLY A 125 -19.37 -11.45 -1.30
CA GLY A 125 -19.48 -10.78 0.00
C GLY A 125 -19.06 -11.64 1.19
N THR A 126 -18.69 -12.93 0.99
CA THR A 126 -18.25 -13.82 2.08
C THR A 126 -16.76 -14.14 2.07
N GLY A 127 -16.02 -13.74 1.02
CA GLY A 127 -14.57 -13.93 0.93
C GLY A 127 -13.78 -12.83 1.64
N GLY A 128 -12.50 -13.11 1.87
CA GLY A 128 -11.58 -12.16 2.51
C GLY A 128 -10.13 -12.58 2.34
N ALA A 129 -9.21 -11.76 2.83
CA ALA A 129 -7.80 -12.12 2.96
C ALA A 129 -7.60 -13.21 4.02
N SER A 130 -6.36 -13.74 4.10
CA SER A 130 -6.04 -14.86 4.99
C SER A 130 -6.12 -14.54 6.48
N SER A 131 -6.15 -13.26 6.85
CA SER A 131 -6.16 -12.81 8.25
C SER A 131 -7.11 -11.65 8.44
N ASP A 132 -7.83 -11.65 9.53
CA ASP A 132 -8.63 -10.53 9.98
C ASP A 132 -7.74 -9.45 10.61
N ILE A 133 -8.23 -8.22 10.63
CA ILE A 133 -7.59 -7.06 11.26
C ILE A 133 -8.51 -6.46 12.32
N ALA A 134 -7.90 -6.02 13.44
CA ALA A 134 -8.64 -5.34 14.50
C ALA A 134 -9.25 -4.03 13.99
N ALA A 135 -10.41 -3.67 14.51
CA ALA A 135 -11.08 -2.42 14.18
C ALA A 135 -10.28 -1.21 14.67
N GLU A 136 -10.12 -0.20 13.82
CA GLU A 136 -9.50 1.08 14.13
C GLU A 136 -10.52 2.22 13.98
N PHE A 137 -11.59 2.18 14.80
CA PHE A 137 -12.63 3.20 14.76
C PHE A 137 -12.06 4.57 15.11
N ASN A 138 -12.37 5.56 14.27
CA ASN A 138 -11.84 6.90 14.39
C ASN A 138 -12.93 7.96 14.22
N THR A 139 -12.55 9.24 14.18
CA THR A 139 -13.49 10.37 14.14
C THR A 139 -13.85 10.81 12.72
N ILE A 140 -13.27 10.18 11.70
CA ILE A 140 -13.53 10.49 10.28
C ILE A 140 -15.00 10.22 9.98
N LYS A 141 -15.65 11.20 9.39
CA LYS A 141 -17.06 11.10 8.99
C LYS A 141 -17.17 10.35 7.67
N HIS A 142 -18.12 9.42 7.59
CA HIS A 142 -18.42 8.69 6.36
C HIS A 142 -19.13 9.58 5.34
N ASN A 143 -18.48 10.68 4.96
CA ASN A 143 -18.93 11.55 3.89
C ASN A 143 -18.60 10.94 2.53
N ARG A 144 -19.22 11.47 1.47
CA ARG A 144 -18.98 11.04 0.09
C ARG A 144 -17.47 10.96 -0.23
N GLY A 145 -17.04 9.85 -0.83
CA GLY A 145 -15.69 9.57 -1.24
C GLY A 145 -14.82 8.91 -0.17
N VAL A 146 -15.27 8.82 1.10
CA VAL A 146 -14.52 8.12 2.15
C VAL A 146 -14.46 6.62 1.85
N VAL A 147 -13.29 6.03 2.05
CA VAL A 147 -13.02 4.59 1.93
C VAL A 147 -12.96 3.98 3.32
N SER A 148 -13.73 2.92 3.55
CA SER A 148 -13.87 2.28 4.86
C SER A 148 -13.90 0.77 4.74
N MET A 149 -13.47 0.05 5.78
CA MET A 149 -13.46 -1.42 5.78
C MET A 149 -14.87 -1.99 5.95
N ALA A 150 -15.21 -2.93 5.07
CA ALA A 150 -16.37 -3.80 5.30
C ALA A 150 -15.99 -4.91 6.32
N ARG A 151 -16.97 -5.38 7.08
CA ARG A 151 -16.80 -6.42 8.11
C ARG A 151 -18.07 -7.23 8.33
N GLY A 152 -17.92 -8.36 9.00
CA GLY A 152 -19.02 -9.17 9.50
C GLY A 152 -19.66 -8.61 10.77
N ALA A 153 -20.28 -9.48 11.54
CA ALA A 153 -20.92 -9.13 12.82
C ALA A 153 -19.87 -8.80 13.90
N ASP A 154 -18.75 -9.53 13.92
CA ASP A 154 -17.62 -9.21 14.79
C ASP A 154 -16.95 -7.93 14.31
N VAL A 155 -16.62 -7.04 15.25
CA VAL A 155 -15.98 -5.76 14.95
C VAL A 155 -14.57 -5.95 14.38
N ASP A 156 -13.89 -7.02 14.77
CA ASP A 156 -12.53 -7.37 14.36
C ASP A 156 -12.47 -8.39 13.22
N SER A 157 -13.55 -8.50 12.42
CA SER A 157 -13.64 -9.40 11.26
C SER A 157 -13.37 -8.74 9.90
N ALA A 158 -12.86 -7.53 9.88
CA ALA A 158 -12.42 -6.90 8.63
C ALA A 158 -11.15 -7.60 8.11
N SER A 159 -11.00 -7.73 6.78
CA SER A 159 -9.77 -8.30 6.19
C SER A 159 -9.38 -7.62 4.88
N SER A 160 -10.06 -7.87 3.76
CA SER A 160 -9.78 -7.27 2.47
C SER A 160 -10.93 -6.47 1.88
N GLN A 161 -12.18 -6.76 2.27
CA GLN A 161 -13.32 -6.06 1.71
C GLN A 161 -13.40 -4.62 2.22
N PHE A 162 -13.67 -3.70 1.31
CA PHE A 162 -13.83 -2.28 1.58
C PHE A 162 -15.03 -1.71 0.82
N PHE A 163 -15.47 -0.53 1.22
CA PHE A 163 -16.48 0.22 0.48
C PHE A 163 -16.08 1.69 0.34
N ILE A 164 -16.57 2.31 -0.73
CA ILE A 164 -16.41 3.73 -1.01
C ILE A 164 -17.79 4.39 -0.88
N VAL A 165 -17.90 5.37 -0.02
CA VAL A 165 -19.15 6.07 0.27
C VAL A 165 -19.57 6.92 -0.93
N HIS A 166 -20.73 6.62 -1.51
CA HIS A 166 -21.29 7.39 -2.63
C HIS A 166 -22.07 8.63 -2.16
N GLN A 167 -22.76 8.54 -1.04
CA GLN A 167 -23.48 9.66 -0.42
C GLN A 167 -23.29 9.61 1.10
N ASP A 168 -23.21 10.78 1.74
CA ASP A 168 -22.97 10.91 3.19
C ASP A 168 -23.75 9.91 4.02
N SER A 169 -23.05 9.11 4.80
CA SER A 169 -23.57 7.96 5.53
C SER A 169 -23.13 7.97 7.00
N ASN A 170 -23.37 9.08 7.68
CA ASN A 170 -22.89 9.35 9.03
C ASN A 170 -23.43 8.36 10.09
N HIS A 171 -24.41 7.52 9.77
CA HIS A 171 -24.85 6.40 10.63
C HIS A 171 -23.79 5.32 10.80
N LEU A 172 -22.71 5.30 9.96
CA LEU A 172 -21.56 4.42 10.03
C LEU A 172 -20.44 4.95 10.95
N ASP A 173 -20.47 6.24 11.32
CA ASP A 173 -19.43 6.89 12.11
C ASP A 173 -19.18 6.16 13.43
N GLY A 174 -17.88 5.91 13.71
CA GLY A 174 -17.45 5.19 14.93
C GLY A 174 -17.82 3.71 14.96
N LYS A 175 -18.33 3.14 13.85
CA LYS A 175 -18.74 1.71 13.76
C LYS A 175 -17.99 0.96 12.66
N TYR A 176 -17.37 1.68 11.75
CA TYR A 176 -16.54 1.17 10.67
C TYR A 176 -15.22 1.94 10.63
N THR A 177 -14.15 1.28 10.19
CA THR A 177 -12.81 1.87 10.11
C THR A 177 -12.67 2.64 8.81
N ALA A 178 -12.82 3.98 8.86
CA ALA A 178 -12.47 4.84 7.74
C ALA A 178 -10.94 4.95 7.65
N PHE A 179 -10.36 4.69 6.46
CA PHE A 179 -8.90 4.63 6.31
C PHE A 179 -8.36 5.37 5.09
N GLY A 180 -9.23 6.00 4.31
CA GLY A 180 -8.84 6.78 3.13
C GLY A 180 -10.00 7.57 2.55
N LYS A 181 -9.71 8.30 1.47
CA LYS A 181 -10.69 9.12 0.74
C LYS A 181 -10.27 9.27 -0.72
N LEU A 182 -11.24 9.39 -1.63
CA LEU A 182 -11.00 9.78 -3.02
C LEU A 182 -10.36 11.17 -3.10
N LEU A 183 -9.34 11.30 -3.93
CA LEU A 183 -8.50 12.50 -3.99
C LEU A 183 -8.86 13.45 -5.15
N THR A 184 -9.34 12.94 -6.29
CA THR A 184 -9.53 13.72 -7.51
C THR A 184 -10.99 13.77 -7.96
N GLU A 185 -11.40 14.84 -8.64
CA GLU A 185 -12.74 14.97 -9.23
C GLU A 185 -13.05 13.80 -10.18
N GLU A 186 -12.08 13.36 -10.97
CA GLU A 186 -12.26 12.20 -11.85
C GLU A 186 -12.59 10.93 -11.09
N SER A 187 -11.98 10.74 -9.90
CA SER A 187 -12.33 9.60 -9.05
C SER A 187 -13.76 9.68 -8.52
N TYR A 188 -14.27 10.89 -8.28
CA TYR A 188 -15.69 11.09 -7.94
C TYR A 188 -16.60 10.83 -9.13
N ASP A 189 -16.20 11.21 -10.36
CA ASP A 189 -16.93 10.88 -11.58
C ASP A 189 -16.97 9.36 -11.82
N THR A 190 -15.85 8.68 -11.57
CA THR A 190 -15.76 7.21 -11.64
C THR A 190 -16.65 6.53 -10.60
N LEU A 191 -16.63 7.04 -9.36
CA LEU A 191 -17.55 6.58 -8.29
C LEU A 191 -19.02 6.70 -8.73
N ASP A 192 -19.39 7.82 -9.35
CA ASP A 192 -20.76 8.03 -9.83
C ASP A 192 -21.11 7.08 -10.97
N LYS A 193 -20.20 6.86 -11.93
CA LYS A 193 -20.43 5.90 -13.02
C LYS A 193 -20.71 4.50 -12.48
N ILE A 194 -19.88 4.01 -11.55
CA ILE A 194 -20.05 2.69 -10.94
C ILE A 194 -21.33 2.65 -10.09
N ALA A 195 -21.58 3.63 -9.24
CA ALA A 195 -22.76 3.69 -8.37
C ALA A 195 -24.10 3.81 -9.13
N ASN A 196 -24.05 4.26 -10.40
CA ASN A 196 -25.23 4.35 -11.27
C ASN A 196 -25.45 3.12 -12.15
N LEU A 197 -24.58 2.09 -12.06
CA LEU A 197 -24.83 0.84 -12.79
C LEU A 197 -26.17 0.21 -12.35
N GLN A 198 -26.83 -0.42 -13.31
CA GLN A 198 -28.03 -1.22 -13.00
C GLN A 198 -27.64 -2.41 -12.14
N THR A 199 -28.42 -2.69 -11.10
CA THR A 199 -28.20 -3.83 -10.21
C THR A 199 -29.34 -4.84 -10.28
N THR A 200 -29.00 -6.08 -10.01
CA THR A 200 -29.96 -7.18 -9.82
C THR A 200 -30.51 -7.17 -8.38
N PRO A 201 -31.53 -7.95 -8.04
CA PRO A 201 -31.90 -8.21 -6.65
C PRO A 201 -30.68 -8.73 -5.87
N GLY A 202 -30.33 -8.05 -4.76
CA GLY A 202 -29.12 -8.32 -3.97
C GLY A 202 -27.97 -7.35 -4.25
N ASP A 203 -28.27 -6.23 -4.93
CA ASP A 203 -27.34 -5.11 -5.17
C ASP A 203 -26.11 -5.47 -6.05
N VAL A 204 -26.15 -6.61 -6.76
CA VAL A 204 -25.08 -7.04 -7.66
C VAL A 204 -25.19 -6.29 -8.99
N PRO A 205 -24.08 -5.68 -9.51
CA PRO A 205 -24.13 -4.99 -10.80
C PRO A 205 -24.50 -5.93 -11.95
N SER A 206 -25.36 -5.48 -12.86
CA SER A 206 -25.76 -6.24 -14.06
C SER A 206 -24.66 -6.24 -15.12
N ASP A 207 -23.86 -5.17 -15.18
CA ASP A 207 -22.65 -5.08 -15.98
C ASP A 207 -21.42 -5.25 -15.06
N LEU A 208 -20.94 -6.47 -14.98
CA LEU A 208 -19.81 -6.83 -14.15
C LEU A 208 -18.50 -6.24 -14.69
N SER A 209 -18.37 -6.13 -16.02
CA SER A 209 -17.20 -5.52 -16.64
C SER A 209 -17.05 -4.05 -16.22
N ALA A 210 -18.11 -3.27 -16.27
CA ALA A 210 -18.08 -1.86 -15.87
C ALA A 210 -17.74 -1.64 -14.38
N SER A 211 -17.89 -2.66 -13.54
CA SER A 211 -17.55 -2.65 -12.10
C SER A 211 -16.21 -3.31 -11.77
N GLN A 212 -15.45 -3.76 -12.78
CA GLN A 212 -14.18 -4.46 -12.60
C GLN A 212 -13.05 -3.48 -12.22
N ILE A 213 -12.24 -3.88 -11.24
CA ILE A 213 -10.93 -3.33 -10.95
C ILE A 213 -9.93 -4.10 -11.83
N ILE A 214 -9.34 -3.42 -12.81
CA ILE A 214 -8.41 -4.05 -13.75
C ILE A 214 -7.09 -4.31 -13.07
N GLU A 215 -6.57 -3.29 -12.37
CA GLU A 215 -5.25 -3.30 -11.77
C GLU A 215 -5.17 -2.25 -10.66
N THR A 216 -4.29 -2.49 -9.71
CA THR A 216 -4.04 -1.57 -8.60
C THR A 216 -2.56 -1.24 -8.46
N GLY A 217 -2.25 -0.02 -8.05
CA GLY A 217 -0.88 0.45 -7.86
C GLY A 217 -0.74 1.39 -6.69
N ILE A 218 0.51 1.61 -6.27
CA ILE A 218 0.85 2.59 -5.24
C ILE A 218 1.70 3.68 -5.89
N ILE A 219 1.26 4.91 -5.72
CA ILE A 219 1.93 6.12 -6.20
C ILE A 219 2.16 7.07 -5.03
N THR A 220 2.93 8.10 -5.24
CA THR A 220 3.13 9.19 -4.29
C THR A 220 2.37 10.44 -4.72
N ARG A 221 2.19 11.39 -3.81
CA ARG A 221 1.62 12.71 -4.16
C ARG A 221 2.48 13.43 -5.21
N ALA A 222 3.81 13.26 -5.14
CA ALA A 222 4.72 13.82 -6.13
C ALA A 222 4.47 13.29 -7.54
N ASP A 223 4.07 12.02 -7.70
CA ASP A 223 3.74 11.41 -8.99
C ASP A 223 2.46 12.02 -9.61
N ILE A 224 1.54 12.50 -8.76
CA ILE A 224 0.33 13.20 -9.23
C ILE A 224 0.65 14.65 -9.62
N GLU A 225 1.45 15.35 -8.80
CA GLU A 225 1.80 16.75 -9.02
C GLU A 225 2.78 16.94 -10.18
N ASN A 226 3.67 15.97 -10.39
CA ASN A 226 4.69 15.97 -11.43
C ASN A 226 4.69 14.60 -12.13
N PRO A 227 3.70 14.31 -12.98
CA PRO A 227 3.64 13.04 -13.68
C PRO A 227 4.89 12.89 -14.57
N PRO A 228 5.51 11.69 -14.60
CA PRO A 228 6.68 11.45 -15.42
C PRO A 228 6.34 11.73 -16.90
N SER A 229 7.27 12.39 -17.58
CA SER A 229 7.11 12.69 -19.01
C SER A 229 7.04 11.41 -19.85
N PRO A 230 6.42 11.43 -21.05
CA PRO A 230 6.39 10.28 -21.95
C PRO A 230 7.79 9.73 -22.27
N GLU A 231 8.83 10.60 -22.25
CA GLU A 231 10.21 10.20 -22.47
C GLU A 231 10.82 9.47 -21.26
N GLU A 232 10.49 9.87 -20.04
CA GLU A 232 10.89 9.16 -18.81
C GLU A 232 10.21 7.81 -18.72
N LEU A 233 8.92 7.73 -19.06
CA LEU A 233 8.15 6.47 -19.10
C LEU A 233 8.76 5.49 -20.11
N SER A 234 9.17 5.97 -21.29
CA SER A 234 9.82 5.11 -22.31
C SER A 234 11.17 4.58 -21.85
N ARG A 235 11.95 5.36 -21.09
CA ARG A 235 13.23 4.93 -20.51
C ARG A 235 13.05 3.90 -19.39
N LEU A 236 11.98 4.00 -18.62
CA LEU A 236 11.65 3.01 -17.57
C LEU A 236 11.30 1.65 -18.19
N ASP A 237 10.63 1.66 -19.34
CA ASP A 237 10.34 0.46 -20.14
C ASP A 237 11.62 -0.24 -20.63
N GLU A 238 12.60 0.52 -21.13
CA GLU A 238 13.86 -0.04 -21.63
C GLU A 238 14.78 -0.58 -20.51
N SER A 239 14.77 0.03 -19.32
CA SER A 239 15.66 -0.36 -18.20
C SER A 239 15.19 -1.59 -17.43
N ASN A 240 13.91 -1.94 -17.50
CA ASN A 240 13.29 -3.07 -16.80
C ASN A 240 12.96 -4.27 -17.70
N LEU A 241 13.32 -4.21 -18.98
CA LEU A 241 13.23 -5.35 -19.89
C LEU A 241 14.28 -6.41 -19.54
N ASN A 242 13.96 -7.24 -18.55
CA ASN A 242 14.59 -8.54 -18.42
C ASN A 242 14.04 -9.40 -19.57
N PRO A 243 14.86 -9.92 -20.53
CA PRO A 243 14.40 -10.47 -21.80
C PRO A 243 13.62 -11.80 -21.71
N THR A 244 13.12 -12.16 -20.54
CA THR A 244 12.42 -13.44 -20.32
C THR A 244 10.91 -13.32 -20.07
N THR A 245 10.33 -12.12 -20.07
CA THR A 245 8.87 -11.99 -20.00
C THR A 245 8.38 -10.95 -21.02
N SER A 246 7.73 -11.43 -22.07
CA SER A 246 7.10 -10.64 -23.14
C SER A 246 5.74 -10.06 -22.70
N SER A 247 5.67 -9.42 -21.55
CA SER A 247 4.46 -8.71 -21.15
C SER A 247 4.70 -7.21 -21.30
N GLY A 248 4.11 -6.61 -22.32
CA GLY A 248 4.15 -5.17 -22.54
C GLY A 248 3.58 -4.45 -21.31
N ARG A 249 4.12 -3.30 -21.00
CA ARG A 249 3.67 -2.47 -19.88
C ARG A 249 2.55 -1.55 -20.37
N TYR A 250 1.44 -1.46 -19.65
CA TYR A 250 0.42 -0.44 -19.94
C TYR A 250 0.94 0.92 -19.48
N VAL A 251 0.95 1.91 -20.37
CA VAL A 251 1.35 3.29 -20.07
C VAL A 251 0.11 4.16 -20.18
N ASN A 252 -0.34 4.76 -19.09
CA ASN A 252 -1.35 5.79 -19.14
C ASN A 252 -0.66 7.15 -19.25
N ALA A 253 -0.58 7.69 -20.47
CA ALA A 253 0.08 8.96 -20.77
C ALA A 253 -0.68 10.18 -20.18
N GLU A 254 -1.96 10.03 -19.84
CA GLU A 254 -2.80 11.08 -19.27
C GLU A 254 -2.46 11.32 -17.80
N TYR A 255 -2.13 10.25 -17.06
CA TYR A 255 -1.81 10.29 -15.62
C TYR A 255 -0.36 10.00 -15.31
N GLY A 256 0.51 9.82 -16.32
CA GLY A 256 1.95 9.70 -16.17
C GLY A 256 2.47 8.47 -15.44
N PHE A 257 1.73 7.38 -15.39
CA PHE A 257 2.21 6.13 -14.79
C PHE A 257 2.14 4.96 -15.78
N SER A 258 2.91 3.91 -15.49
CA SER A 258 2.92 2.69 -16.30
C SER A 258 2.70 1.47 -15.42
N LEU A 259 1.83 0.57 -15.88
CA LEU A 259 1.48 -0.67 -15.22
C LEU A 259 1.79 -1.86 -16.12
N LEU A 260 2.07 -3.02 -15.53
CA LEU A 260 2.21 -4.25 -16.30
C LEU A 260 0.82 -4.72 -16.73
N PRO A 261 0.61 -5.17 -17.98
CA PRO A 261 -0.66 -5.72 -18.39
C PRO A 261 -0.97 -7.00 -17.62
N PRO A 262 -2.25 -7.32 -17.43
CA PRO A 262 -2.67 -8.60 -16.85
C PRO A 262 -2.02 -9.77 -17.59
N LYS A 263 -1.66 -10.84 -16.85
CA LYS A 263 -1.11 -12.05 -17.46
C LYS A 263 -2.09 -12.62 -18.47
N GLY A 264 -1.75 -12.58 -19.75
CA GLY A 264 -2.55 -13.18 -20.80
C GLY A 264 -2.98 -12.24 -21.94
N TRP A 265 -2.49 -11.01 -21.95
CA TRP A 265 -2.66 -10.06 -23.07
C TRP A 265 -1.51 -10.15 -24.07
#